data_5fd5d83931dfbaca4519477f425c4937
#
_entry.id   5fd5d83931dfbaca4519477f425c4937
#
_cell.length_a   1.000
_cell.length_b   1.000
_cell.length_c   1.000
_cell.angle_alpha   90.00
_cell.angle_beta   90.00
_cell.angle_gamma   90.00
#
_symmetry.space_group_name_H-M   'P 1'
#
loop_
_entity.id
_entity.type
_entity.pdbx_description
1 polymer ?
#
loop_
_entity_poly.entity_id
_entity_poly.type
_entity_poly.pdbx_seq_one_letter_code
_entity_poly.pdbx_strand_id
1 'polypeptide(L)'
;MLFRSKSTGGFDPIPGDECSCDGNKQKGYNLFLKEMVEKHGGKCIPVTDAHFILPEDKIIQDCLLKNGNSNGWYFYESYHQLRAEQMYQKLRLHLGDWLTEDRFEQWIENTYEIANAARTIDIKFEYHLPKIDIPNEIKAQTSEYDRQTYLYMMKLIKEHGRWKDDPVYKVRFKQELEVIMKNEKLNFIPYFLVYEDIGRFARSQGILQNIARGSAGGSLISYYLKIIHVDPIKANLPFERFLSHARIRAGSFPDIDADIGDRARGLIMKYLKEKYGLGFAQIATFNKIKTKNAIKDAMFALYGKNRNDPEVKAICDTIPDSPQGVDEHDFLYGFTDQEGNYNHGQIETNKLLANFFKNKPEVEQMVKKLIGTIRGWSRHASAFVISTLDLSAERVPTMIMSDKELGQISVTQYDASMVEKCGLVKADILGIKTLTATSDAIKLIKENGGLDYLFEEDGVPYIYRLPEDPEVYADFYKKDTDSSFQFNTELIKGYVQEFCPTKRSDLSAMTALCRPGALDAPFGPKAVVMVEYEDGTIEYHDPEEHSLWQERLRKQEEKK
;
A
#
# COMPACT_ATOMS: atom_id res chain seq x y z
N MET A 1 -35.92 4.67 -5.57
CA MET A 1 -36.22 3.46 -6.34
C MET A 1 -35.14 3.24 -7.37
N LEU A 2 -34.24 2.30 -7.14
CA LEU A 2 -33.14 1.98 -8.03
C LEU A 2 -33.28 0.54 -8.51
N PHE A 3 -33.28 0.36 -9.83
CA PHE A 3 -33.04 -0.96 -10.39
C PHE A 3 -32.01 -0.87 -11.52
N ARG A 4 -30.94 -1.66 -11.39
CA ARG A 4 -29.94 -1.82 -12.43
C ARG A 4 -30.58 -2.42 -13.68
N SER A 5 -30.56 -1.72 -14.81
CA SER A 5 -30.79 -2.37 -16.09
C SER A 5 -29.55 -3.14 -16.52
N LYS A 6 -29.70 -4.37 -16.96
CA LYS A 6 -28.63 -5.07 -17.65
C LYS A 6 -28.37 -4.42 -19.00
N SER A 7 -27.12 -4.34 -19.35
CA SER A 7 -26.49 -3.56 -20.41
C SER A 7 -26.61 -4.11 -21.83
N THR A 8 -27.67 -4.72 -22.17
CA THR A 8 -27.94 -5.01 -23.60
C THR A 8 -28.99 -4.05 -24.08
N GLY A 9 -28.68 -3.22 -25.06
CA GLY A 9 -29.52 -2.13 -25.58
C GLY A 9 -30.95 -2.50 -26.05
N GLY A 10 -31.47 -3.57 -25.55
CA GLY A 10 -32.84 -4.02 -25.63
C GLY A 10 -33.29 -4.49 -24.26
N PHE A 11 -34.37 -3.97 -23.77
CA PHE A 11 -35.04 -4.48 -22.60
C PHE A 11 -35.76 -5.76 -23.01
N ASP A 12 -35.27 -6.93 -22.57
CA ASP A 12 -36.08 -8.15 -22.63
C ASP A 12 -37.23 -8.00 -21.64
N PRO A 13 -38.48 -8.18 -22.06
CA PRO A 13 -39.61 -8.23 -21.13
C PRO A 13 -39.40 -9.36 -20.15
N ILE A 14 -39.80 -9.15 -18.89
CA ILE A 14 -39.82 -10.22 -17.89
C ILE A 14 -40.84 -11.24 -18.39
N PRO A 15 -40.48 -12.55 -18.59
CA PRO A 15 -41.42 -13.53 -19.05
C PRO A 15 -42.61 -13.63 -18.08
N GLY A 16 -43.82 -13.35 -18.58
CA GLY A 16 -45.06 -13.41 -17.80
C GLY A 16 -45.64 -12.08 -17.37
N ASP A 17 -44.99 -10.94 -17.71
CA ASP A 17 -45.49 -9.62 -17.38
C ASP A 17 -46.29 -9.02 -18.55
N GLU A 18 -47.59 -8.91 -18.39
CA GLU A 18 -48.39 -7.89 -19.08
C GLU A 18 -48.15 -6.52 -18.47
N CYS A 19 -46.90 -6.02 -18.61
CA CYS A 19 -46.51 -4.76 -18.02
C CYS A 19 -46.97 -3.60 -18.88
N SER A 20 -47.78 -2.69 -18.32
CA SER A 20 -48.16 -1.40 -18.91
C SER A 20 -47.00 -0.40 -19.10
N CYS A 21 -45.75 -0.91 -19.17
CA CYS A 21 -44.54 -0.11 -19.15
C CYS A 21 -43.94 0.19 -20.53
N ASP A 22 -44.65 -0.13 -21.63
CA ASP A 22 -44.22 0.13 -23.01
C ASP A 22 -42.74 -0.34 -23.29
N GLY A 23 -42.33 -1.45 -22.68
CA GLY A 23 -40.97 -1.98 -22.76
C GLY A 23 -39.96 -1.25 -21.86
N ASN A 24 -40.33 -0.24 -21.10
CA ASN A 24 -39.47 0.45 -20.16
C ASN A 24 -39.47 -0.25 -18.79
N LYS A 25 -38.49 -1.10 -18.54
CA LYS A 25 -38.38 -1.84 -17.27
C LYS A 25 -38.34 -0.94 -16.04
N GLN A 26 -37.70 0.24 -16.10
CA GLN A 26 -37.65 1.16 -14.98
C GLN A 26 -39.03 1.70 -14.64
N LYS A 27 -39.83 2.02 -15.64
CA LYS A 27 -41.24 2.39 -15.46
C LYS A 27 -42.03 1.28 -14.82
N GLY A 28 -41.86 0.02 -15.30
CA GLY A 28 -42.51 -1.15 -14.74
C GLY A 28 -42.18 -1.36 -13.26
N TYR A 29 -40.93 -1.27 -12.89
CA TYR A 29 -40.52 -1.37 -11.48
C TYR A 29 -41.08 -0.23 -10.61
N ASN A 30 -41.09 0.98 -11.11
CA ASN A 30 -41.67 2.10 -10.37
C ASN A 30 -43.20 1.93 -10.17
N LEU A 31 -43.90 1.41 -11.17
CA LEU A 31 -45.33 1.09 -11.06
C LEU A 31 -45.58 -0.06 -10.07
N PHE A 32 -44.80 -1.12 -10.14
CA PHE A 32 -44.88 -2.21 -9.17
C PHE A 32 -44.64 -1.72 -7.73
N LEU A 33 -43.65 -0.87 -7.51
CA LEU A 33 -43.37 -0.32 -6.18
C LEU A 33 -44.50 0.63 -5.72
N LYS A 34 -45.12 1.36 -6.64
CA LYS A 34 -46.34 2.12 -6.35
C LYS A 34 -47.44 1.19 -5.80
N GLU A 35 -47.76 0.11 -6.49
CA GLU A 35 -48.76 -0.89 -6.07
C GLU A 35 -48.45 -1.48 -4.71
N MET A 36 -47.17 -1.79 -4.47
CA MET A 36 -46.72 -2.31 -3.18
C MET A 36 -46.92 -1.32 -2.04
N VAL A 37 -46.67 -0.04 -2.27
CA VAL A 37 -46.89 1.04 -1.28
C VAL A 37 -48.38 1.25 -1.03
N GLU A 38 -49.21 1.23 -2.07
CA GLU A 38 -50.66 1.36 -1.95
C GLU A 38 -51.28 0.18 -1.17
N LYS A 39 -50.77 -1.05 -1.39
CA LYS A 39 -51.30 -2.26 -0.79
C LYS A 39 -50.80 -2.49 0.65
N HIS A 40 -49.56 -2.19 0.93
CA HIS A 40 -48.90 -2.57 2.20
C HIS A 40 -48.47 -1.36 3.03
N GLY A 41 -48.60 -0.16 2.52
CA GLY A 41 -48.00 1.01 3.12
C GLY A 41 -46.48 1.05 2.97
N GLY A 42 -45.87 2.05 3.55
CA GLY A 42 -44.40 2.18 3.57
C GLY A 42 -43.94 3.60 3.21
N LYS A 43 -42.70 3.92 3.53
CA LYS A 43 -42.05 5.17 3.19
C LYS A 43 -41.25 5.00 1.89
N CYS A 44 -41.45 5.90 0.96
CA CYS A 44 -40.65 5.99 -0.27
C CYS A 44 -39.54 7.01 -0.11
N ILE A 45 -38.46 6.78 -0.80
CA ILE A 45 -37.37 7.75 -1.03
C ILE A 45 -37.05 7.79 -2.52
N PRO A 46 -36.75 8.98 -3.09
CA PRO A 46 -36.27 9.06 -4.45
C PRO A 46 -34.77 8.75 -4.48
N VAL A 47 -34.34 7.94 -5.43
CA VAL A 47 -32.93 7.57 -5.62
C VAL A 47 -32.56 7.61 -7.08
N THR A 48 -31.30 7.97 -7.36
CA THR A 48 -30.69 7.91 -8.69
C THR A 48 -29.59 6.86 -8.71
N ASP A 49 -29.32 6.28 -9.88
CA ASP A 49 -28.13 5.44 -10.13
C ASP A 49 -27.06 6.31 -10.80
N ALA A 50 -26.66 7.38 -10.11
CA ALA A 50 -25.70 8.32 -10.66
C ALA A 50 -24.30 7.68 -10.76
N HIS A 51 -23.72 7.71 -11.96
CA HIS A 51 -22.38 7.23 -12.25
C HIS A 51 -21.41 8.36 -12.60
N PHE A 52 -21.91 9.57 -12.79
CA PHE A 52 -21.15 10.80 -13.01
C PHE A 52 -21.93 12.00 -12.47
N ILE A 53 -21.25 13.12 -12.27
CA ILE A 53 -21.83 14.29 -11.60
C ILE A 53 -22.62 15.14 -12.58
N LEU A 54 -22.01 15.54 -13.68
CA LEU A 54 -22.60 16.43 -14.67
C LEU A 54 -22.90 15.65 -15.97
N PRO A 55 -23.91 16.05 -16.76
CA PRO A 55 -24.22 15.42 -18.04
C PRO A 55 -23.02 15.29 -18.98
N GLU A 56 -22.17 16.32 -19.02
CA GLU A 56 -20.94 16.35 -19.83
C GLU A 56 -19.86 15.38 -19.35
N ASP A 57 -19.92 14.89 -18.11
CA ASP A 57 -18.97 13.89 -17.59
C ASP A 57 -19.22 12.48 -18.13
N LYS A 58 -20.32 12.29 -18.86
CA LYS A 58 -20.60 11.03 -19.54
C LYS A 58 -19.43 10.56 -20.41
N ILE A 59 -18.75 11.49 -21.10
CA ILE A 59 -17.60 11.16 -21.94
C ILE A 59 -16.44 10.56 -21.15
N ILE A 60 -16.27 10.96 -19.88
CA ILE A 60 -15.26 10.40 -18.98
C ILE A 60 -15.62 8.97 -18.63
N GLN A 61 -16.87 8.73 -18.28
CA GLN A 61 -17.38 7.38 -17.97
C GLN A 61 -17.27 6.45 -19.19
N ASP A 62 -17.63 6.93 -20.37
CA ASP A 62 -17.49 6.17 -21.62
C ASP A 62 -16.00 5.86 -21.92
N CYS A 63 -15.10 6.78 -21.65
CA CYS A 63 -13.66 6.58 -21.78
C CYS A 63 -13.15 5.47 -20.84
N LEU A 64 -13.55 5.50 -19.57
CA LEU A 64 -13.18 4.48 -18.60
C LEU A 64 -13.69 3.09 -18.99
N LEU A 65 -14.91 3.01 -19.48
CA LEU A 65 -15.52 1.74 -19.93
C LEU A 65 -14.85 1.18 -21.17
N LYS A 66 -14.57 1.99 -22.19
CA LYS A 66 -13.88 1.57 -23.43
C LYS A 66 -12.48 1.03 -23.12
N ASN A 67 -11.77 1.65 -22.22
CA ASN A 67 -10.42 1.24 -21.84
C ASN A 67 -10.39 0.03 -20.89
N GLY A 68 -11.49 -0.26 -20.21
CA GLY A 68 -11.62 -1.38 -19.26
C GLY A 68 -12.02 -2.72 -19.89
N ASN A 69 -12.07 -2.88 -21.23
CA ASN A 69 -12.58 -4.07 -21.91
C ASN A 69 -14.00 -4.50 -21.49
N SER A 70 -14.83 -3.54 -21.06
CA SER A 70 -16.22 -3.83 -20.72
C SER A 70 -17.03 -3.97 -22.01
N ASN A 71 -17.15 -5.20 -22.49
CA ASN A 71 -17.98 -5.53 -23.64
C ASN A 71 -19.44 -5.10 -23.40
N GLY A 72 -19.83 -4.00 -24.04
CA GLY A 72 -21.22 -3.63 -24.19
C GLY A 72 -21.89 -2.89 -23.02
N TRP A 73 -21.17 -2.46 -21.97
CA TRP A 73 -21.77 -1.56 -20.98
C TRP A 73 -21.91 -0.17 -21.57
N TYR A 74 -23.14 0.36 -21.47
CA TYR A 74 -23.48 1.70 -21.88
C TYR A 74 -24.28 2.38 -20.78
N PHE A 75 -23.85 3.56 -20.36
CA PHE A 75 -24.63 4.42 -19.45
C PHE A 75 -25.40 5.47 -20.25
N TYR A 76 -26.68 5.60 -19.94
CA TYR A 76 -27.49 6.65 -20.52
C TYR A 76 -27.07 8.03 -19.99
N GLU A 77 -27.38 9.09 -20.71
CA GLU A 77 -27.13 10.47 -20.28
C GLU A 77 -27.81 10.82 -18.96
N SER A 78 -28.90 10.12 -18.64
CA SER A 78 -29.64 10.27 -17.39
C SER A 78 -28.98 9.72 -16.14
N TYR A 79 -27.82 9.08 -16.25
CA TYR A 79 -27.06 8.56 -15.11
C TYR A 79 -26.14 9.60 -14.44
N HIS A 80 -26.33 10.88 -14.73
CA HIS A 80 -25.73 11.96 -13.95
C HIS A 80 -26.51 12.22 -12.66
N GLN A 81 -25.90 12.93 -11.71
CA GLN A 81 -26.57 13.33 -10.49
C GLN A 81 -27.71 14.31 -10.78
N LEU A 82 -28.94 13.88 -10.48
CA LEU A 82 -30.13 14.69 -10.70
C LEU A 82 -30.43 15.60 -9.50
N ARG A 83 -30.87 16.83 -9.75
CA ARG A 83 -31.50 17.70 -8.75
C ARG A 83 -32.90 17.18 -8.42
N ALA A 84 -33.42 17.53 -7.24
CA ALA A 84 -34.74 17.09 -6.79
C ALA A 84 -35.85 17.35 -7.83
N GLU A 85 -35.87 18.54 -8.41
CA GLU A 85 -36.83 18.91 -9.45
C GLU A 85 -36.73 18.00 -10.71
N GLN A 86 -35.52 17.72 -11.17
CA GLN A 86 -35.29 16.79 -12.29
C GLN A 86 -35.73 15.38 -11.96
N MET A 87 -35.51 14.94 -10.73
CA MET A 87 -35.96 13.61 -10.22
C MET A 87 -37.49 13.56 -10.21
N TYR A 88 -38.16 14.61 -9.71
CA TYR A 88 -39.60 14.70 -9.70
C TYR A 88 -40.17 14.57 -11.11
N GLN A 89 -39.67 15.37 -12.05
CA GLN A 89 -40.15 15.35 -13.44
C GLN A 89 -39.98 13.96 -14.07
N LYS A 90 -38.82 13.30 -13.89
CA LYS A 90 -38.58 11.97 -14.44
C LYS A 90 -39.45 10.91 -13.79
N LEU A 91 -39.64 10.92 -12.48
CA LEU A 91 -40.51 9.98 -11.79
C LEU A 91 -41.96 10.18 -12.15
N ARG A 92 -42.40 11.43 -12.36
CA ARG A 92 -43.76 11.75 -12.80
C ARG A 92 -44.07 11.19 -14.18
N LEU A 93 -43.09 11.12 -15.10
CA LEU A 93 -43.28 10.45 -16.40
C LEU A 93 -43.63 8.94 -16.23
N HIS A 94 -43.18 8.32 -15.15
CA HIS A 94 -43.47 6.91 -14.88
C HIS A 94 -44.74 6.70 -14.05
N LEU A 95 -44.97 7.55 -13.08
CA LEU A 95 -46.00 7.39 -12.05
C LEU A 95 -47.27 8.25 -12.30
N GLY A 96 -47.22 9.16 -13.30
CA GLY A 96 -48.32 10.03 -13.64
C GLY A 96 -48.75 10.93 -12.48
N ASP A 97 -50.05 11.27 -12.45
CA ASP A 97 -50.64 12.13 -11.43
C ASP A 97 -50.67 11.53 -10.02
N TRP A 98 -50.35 10.25 -9.89
CA TRP A 98 -50.19 9.63 -8.56
C TRP A 98 -49.02 10.26 -7.77
N LEU A 99 -47.96 10.71 -8.46
CA LEU A 99 -46.87 11.44 -7.85
C LEU A 99 -47.17 12.95 -7.87
N THR A 100 -47.79 13.42 -6.80
CA THR A 100 -47.98 14.84 -6.57
C THR A 100 -46.70 15.50 -6.02
N GLU A 101 -46.61 16.82 -6.07
CA GLU A 101 -45.49 17.57 -5.46
C GLU A 101 -45.40 17.30 -3.97
N ASP A 102 -46.49 17.38 -3.22
CA ASP A 102 -46.53 17.11 -1.77
C ASP A 102 -46.03 15.72 -1.45
N ARG A 103 -46.40 14.73 -2.27
CA ARG A 103 -45.91 13.34 -2.07
C ARG A 103 -44.42 13.22 -2.34
N PHE A 104 -43.91 13.93 -3.34
CA PHE A 104 -42.47 13.92 -3.62
C PHE A 104 -41.67 14.67 -2.55
N GLU A 105 -42.18 15.79 -2.05
CA GLU A 105 -41.60 16.50 -0.90
C GLU A 105 -41.53 15.59 0.32
N GLN A 106 -42.60 14.82 0.60
CA GLN A 106 -42.56 13.83 1.68
C GLN A 106 -41.50 12.75 1.45
N TRP A 107 -41.21 12.37 0.20
CA TRP A 107 -40.13 11.43 -0.09
C TRP A 107 -38.76 12.05 0.16
N ILE A 108 -38.59 13.32 -0.12
CA ILE A 108 -37.35 14.06 0.23
C ILE A 108 -37.18 14.09 1.76
N GLU A 109 -38.24 14.40 2.52
CA GLU A 109 -38.23 14.38 3.98
C GLU A 109 -37.87 12.99 4.52
N ASN A 110 -38.40 11.92 3.95
CA ASN A 110 -38.02 10.55 4.33
C ASN A 110 -36.51 10.29 4.12
N THR A 111 -35.89 10.91 3.11
CA THR A 111 -34.45 10.84 2.88
C THR A 111 -33.68 11.53 4.03
N TYR A 112 -34.16 12.68 4.51
CA TYR A 112 -33.57 13.36 5.66
C TYR A 112 -33.71 12.54 6.96
N GLU A 113 -34.82 11.84 7.14
CA GLU A 113 -34.98 10.95 8.30
C GLU A 113 -33.89 9.86 8.32
N ILE A 114 -33.61 9.23 7.17
CA ILE A 114 -32.54 8.21 7.03
C ILE A 114 -31.18 8.86 7.32
N ALA A 115 -30.90 10.02 6.73
CA ALA A 115 -29.64 10.73 6.95
C ALA A 115 -29.45 11.12 8.42
N ASN A 116 -30.51 11.57 9.10
CA ASN A 116 -30.47 11.90 10.53
C ASN A 116 -30.27 10.66 11.40
N ALA A 117 -30.94 9.55 11.08
CA ALA A 117 -30.72 8.28 11.77
C ALA A 117 -29.25 7.81 11.62
N ALA A 118 -28.68 7.95 10.42
CA ALA A 118 -27.27 7.60 10.18
C ALA A 118 -26.29 8.48 10.98
N ARG A 119 -26.61 9.77 11.22
CA ARG A 119 -25.76 10.67 12.04
C ARG A 119 -25.60 10.25 13.49
N THR A 120 -26.52 9.44 14.01
CA THR A 120 -26.44 8.91 15.38
C THR A 120 -25.53 7.71 15.51
N ILE A 121 -25.04 7.17 14.39
CA ILE A 121 -24.15 6.02 14.37
C ILE A 121 -22.70 6.52 14.50
N ASP A 122 -22.13 6.29 15.69
CA ASP A 122 -20.71 6.55 15.96
C ASP A 122 -19.93 5.24 15.78
N ILE A 123 -19.24 5.12 14.64
CA ILE A 123 -18.38 3.96 14.37
C ILE A 123 -17.01 4.26 14.99
N LYS A 124 -16.77 3.76 16.18
CA LYS A 124 -15.46 3.82 16.81
C LYS A 124 -14.58 2.72 16.22
N PHE A 125 -13.43 3.12 15.70
CA PHE A 125 -12.38 2.21 15.30
C PHE A 125 -11.39 2.09 16.48
N GLU A 126 -11.30 0.89 17.04
CA GLU A 126 -10.29 0.55 18.05
C GLU A 126 -9.20 -0.27 17.36
N TYR A 127 -7.97 -0.14 17.84
CA TYR A 127 -6.88 -0.92 17.32
C TYR A 127 -6.98 -2.37 17.79
N HIS A 128 -7.00 -3.29 16.82
CA HIS A 128 -7.06 -4.73 17.05
C HIS A 128 -5.78 -5.37 16.54
N LEU A 129 -4.85 -5.61 17.45
CA LEU A 129 -3.66 -6.40 17.11
C LEU A 129 -4.04 -7.87 16.93
N PRO A 130 -3.35 -8.61 16.04
CA PRO A 130 -3.65 -10.01 15.85
C PRO A 130 -3.51 -10.77 17.17
N LYS A 131 -4.50 -11.56 17.54
CA LYS A 131 -4.38 -12.51 18.63
C LYS A 131 -3.80 -13.80 18.10
N ILE A 132 -3.03 -14.48 18.91
CA ILE A 132 -2.42 -15.75 18.58
C ILE A 132 -2.91 -16.85 19.52
N ASP A 133 -2.87 -18.08 19.07
CA ASP A 133 -3.11 -19.21 19.96
C ASP A 133 -1.92 -19.40 20.90
N ILE A 134 -2.21 -19.34 22.18
CA ILE A 134 -1.25 -19.55 23.26
C ILE A 134 -1.32 -21.01 23.70
N PRO A 135 -0.18 -21.71 23.85
CA PRO A 135 -0.14 -23.08 24.38
C PRO A 135 -0.81 -23.24 25.73
N ASN A 136 -1.49 -24.37 25.95
CA ASN A 136 -2.25 -24.61 27.17
C ASN A 136 -1.39 -24.55 28.44
N GLU A 137 -0.14 -24.97 28.39
CA GLU A 137 0.80 -24.87 29.50
C GLU A 137 1.14 -23.43 29.92
N ILE A 138 1.02 -22.47 28.98
CA ILE A 138 1.16 -21.04 29.29
C ILE A 138 -0.17 -20.48 29.81
N LYS A 139 -1.30 -20.85 29.19
CA LYS A 139 -2.65 -20.46 29.66
C LYS A 139 -2.90 -20.91 31.11
N ALA A 140 -2.35 -22.04 31.52
CA ALA A 140 -2.46 -22.56 32.90
C ALA A 140 -1.69 -21.71 33.92
N GLN A 141 -0.71 -20.88 33.52
CA GLN A 141 0.09 -20.06 34.42
C GLN A 141 -0.55 -18.71 34.76
N THR A 142 -1.40 -18.18 33.88
CA THR A 142 -2.07 -16.89 34.05
C THR A 142 -3.28 -16.78 33.13
N SER A 143 -4.32 -16.09 33.57
CA SER A 143 -5.50 -15.76 32.75
C SER A 143 -5.33 -14.48 31.92
N GLU A 144 -4.33 -13.66 32.24
CA GLU A 144 -4.09 -12.37 31.60
C GLU A 144 -3.38 -12.59 30.25
N TYR A 145 -4.02 -12.20 29.14
CA TYR A 145 -3.53 -12.44 27.79
C TYR A 145 -2.16 -11.80 27.51
N ASP A 146 -1.95 -10.57 27.96
CA ASP A 146 -0.66 -9.89 27.76
C ASP A 146 0.48 -10.62 28.46
N ARG A 147 0.21 -11.14 29.66
CA ARG A 147 1.16 -11.97 30.38
C ARG A 147 1.40 -13.30 29.70
N GLN A 148 0.36 -13.92 29.14
CA GLN A 148 0.48 -15.14 28.36
C GLN A 148 1.38 -14.94 27.12
N THR A 149 1.16 -13.87 26.36
CA THR A 149 1.97 -13.56 25.16
C THR A 149 3.43 -13.32 25.50
N TYR A 150 3.70 -12.59 26.58
CA TYR A 150 5.05 -12.39 27.09
C TYR A 150 5.74 -13.70 27.47
N LEU A 151 5.07 -14.55 28.25
CA LEU A 151 5.61 -15.85 28.67
C LEU A 151 5.88 -16.75 27.47
N TYR A 152 4.99 -16.73 26.48
CA TYR A 152 5.16 -17.52 25.28
C TYR A 152 6.34 -17.02 24.43
N MET A 153 6.45 -15.70 24.25
CA MET A 153 7.62 -15.10 23.60
C MET A 153 8.92 -15.49 24.29
N MET A 154 8.98 -15.37 25.62
CA MET A 154 10.17 -15.75 26.39
C MET A 154 10.51 -17.23 26.27
N LYS A 155 9.50 -18.09 26.21
CA LYS A 155 9.68 -19.52 25.96
C LYS A 155 10.35 -19.74 24.59
N LEU A 156 9.81 -19.18 23.54
CA LEU A 156 10.36 -19.30 22.17
C LEU A 156 11.78 -18.74 22.07
N ILE A 157 12.05 -17.59 22.69
CA ILE A 157 13.40 -17.01 22.72
C ILE A 157 14.41 -17.94 23.40
N LYS A 158 14.02 -18.61 24.49
CA LYS A 158 14.90 -19.51 25.23
C LYS A 158 15.10 -20.86 24.53
N GLU A 159 14.05 -21.41 23.94
CA GLU A 159 14.08 -22.73 23.31
C GLU A 159 14.70 -22.73 21.89
N HIS A 160 14.38 -21.70 21.11
CA HIS A 160 14.69 -21.66 19.68
C HIS A 160 15.40 -20.38 19.24
N GLY A 161 15.47 -19.38 20.12
CA GLY A 161 15.96 -18.05 19.81
C GLY A 161 17.47 -17.88 20.05
N ARG A 162 17.88 -16.62 20.00
CA ARG A 162 19.28 -16.18 20.10
C ARG A 162 19.55 -15.42 21.40
N TRP A 163 18.98 -15.89 22.52
CA TRP A 163 19.18 -15.24 23.82
C TRP A 163 20.67 -15.07 24.16
N LYS A 164 21.05 -13.86 24.58
CA LYS A 164 22.40 -13.56 25.09
C LYS A 164 22.33 -13.07 26.52
N ASP A 165 23.11 -13.70 27.38
CA ASP A 165 23.25 -13.31 28.78
C ASP A 165 24.34 -12.23 28.97
N ASP A 166 24.17 -11.11 28.24
CA ASP A 166 25.09 -9.98 28.20
C ASP A 166 24.36 -8.72 28.74
N PRO A 167 25.00 -7.89 29.59
CA PRO A 167 24.39 -6.70 30.16
C PRO A 167 23.87 -5.72 29.12
N VAL A 168 24.59 -5.48 28.03
CA VAL A 168 24.17 -4.55 26.95
C VAL A 168 22.91 -5.06 26.27
N TYR A 169 22.85 -6.35 25.96
CA TYR A 169 21.68 -6.98 25.37
C TYR A 169 20.47 -6.97 26.29
N LYS A 170 20.68 -7.21 27.59
CA LYS A 170 19.61 -7.15 28.61
C LYS A 170 19.01 -5.75 28.73
N VAL A 171 19.85 -4.72 28.74
CA VAL A 171 19.38 -3.32 28.80
C VAL A 171 18.54 -3.00 27.58
N ARG A 172 19.05 -3.28 26.38
CA ARG A 172 18.34 -3.07 25.13
C ARG A 172 17.02 -3.82 25.06
N PHE A 173 17.02 -5.11 25.44
CA PHE A 173 15.80 -5.92 25.48
C PHE A 173 14.73 -5.32 26.39
N LYS A 174 15.14 -4.83 27.57
CA LYS A 174 14.22 -4.18 28.51
C LYS A 174 13.64 -2.87 27.94
N GLN A 175 14.46 -2.07 27.27
CA GLN A 175 14.02 -0.83 26.60
C GLN A 175 13.00 -1.14 25.48
N GLU A 176 13.26 -2.14 24.64
CA GLU A 176 12.32 -2.54 23.59
C GLU A 176 10.99 -3.05 24.16
N LEU A 177 11.03 -3.89 25.21
CA LEU A 177 9.84 -4.37 25.89
C LEU A 177 8.98 -3.23 26.47
N GLU A 178 9.63 -2.19 26.97
CA GLU A 178 8.91 -1.05 27.52
C GLU A 178 8.09 -0.33 26.44
N VAL A 179 8.64 -0.15 25.26
CA VAL A 179 7.92 0.45 24.11
C VAL A 179 6.85 -0.50 23.58
N ILE A 180 7.13 -1.81 23.49
CA ILE A 180 6.25 -2.80 22.87
C ILE A 180 5.03 -3.11 23.76
N MET A 181 5.20 -3.13 25.10
CA MET A 181 4.15 -3.57 26.03
C MET A 181 3.49 -2.45 26.84
N LYS A 182 4.18 -1.33 27.07
CA LYS A 182 3.72 -0.29 28.02
C LYS A 182 3.18 0.97 27.32
N ASN A 183 2.82 0.87 26.07
CA ASN A 183 2.20 2.01 25.41
C ASN A 183 0.67 1.93 25.55
N GLU A 184 0.06 3.02 25.95
CA GLU A 184 -1.35 3.41 26.03
C GLU A 184 -2.45 2.36 25.68
N LYS A 185 -2.28 1.06 26.00
CA LYS A 185 -3.22 -0.06 25.80
C LYS A 185 -2.89 -1.04 24.66
N LEU A 186 -1.80 -0.88 23.94
CA LEU A 186 -1.45 -1.80 22.84
C LEU A 186 -0.29 -2.71 23.25
N ASN A 187 -0.47 -4.02 23.10
CA ASN A 187 0.59 -5.01 23.27
C ASN A 187 0.99 -5.55 21.89
N PHE A 188 2.14 -5.12 21.36
CA PHE A 188 2.62 -5.57 20.05
C PHE A 188 3.27 -6.97 20.04
N ILE A 189 3.45 -7.64 21.17
CA ILE A 189 4.04 -8.98 21.21
C ILE A 189 3.34 -9.96 20.25
N PRO A 190 1.99 -10.04 20.19
CA PRO A 190 1.31 -10.93 19.26
C PRO A 190 1.71 -10.70 17.79
N TYR A 191 1.99 -9.47 17.39
CA TYR A 191 2.44 -9.14 16.05
C TYR A 191 3.80 -9.77 15.74
N PHE A 192 4.76 -9.66 16.66
CA PHE A 192 6.06 -10.35 16.53
C PHE A 192 5.91 -11.87 16.49
N LEU A 193 5.00 -12.42 17.30
CA LEU A 193 4.76 -13.87 17.35
C LEU A 193 4.13 -14.41 16.06
N VAL A 194 3.33 -13.62 15.35
CA VAL A 194 2.86 -13.96 14.00
C VAL A 194 4.04 -14.11 13.04
N TYR A 195 4.98 -13.18 13.06
CA TYR A 195 6.17 -13.25 12.18
C TYR A 195 7.15 -14.37 12.59
N GLU A 196 7.29 -14.64 13.88
CA GLU A 196 8.04 -15.81 14.36
C GLU A 196 7.43 -17.10 13.82
N ASP A 197 6.12 -17.24 13.89
CA ASP A 197 5.39 -18.40 13.39
C ASP A 197 5.57 -18.58 11.87
N ILE A 198 5.45 -17.50 11.10
CA ILE A 198 5.74 -17.50 9.65
C ILE A 198 7.17 -17.94 9.39
N GLY A 199 8.12 -17.36 10.11
CA GLY A 199 9.54 -17.68 10.00
C GLY A 199 9.85 -19.13 10.38
N ARG A 200 9.27 -19.62 11.45
CA ARG A 200 9.42 -21.02 11.90
C ARG A 200 8.84 -21.99 10.89
N PHE A 201 7.65 -21.69 10.33
CA PHE A 201 7.09 -22.48 9.24
C PHE A 201 8.00 -22.47 8.01
N ALA A 202 8.48 -21.29 7.58
CA ALA A 202 9.40 -21.17 6.44
C ALA A 202 10.66 -22.04 6.64
N ARG A 203 11.30 -21.95 7.79
CA ARG A 203 12.48 -22.77 8.14
C ARG A 203 12.17 -24.28 8.13
N SER A 204 11.01 -24.68 8.64
CA SER A 204 10.59 -26.11 8.61
C SER A 204 10.43 -26.65 7.18
N GLN A 205 10.16 -25.79 6.22
CA GLN A 205 10.04 -26.12 4.80
C GLN A 205 11.35 -25.90 4.02
N GLY A 206 12.46 -25.55 4.68
CA GLY A 206 13.72 -25.23 4.03
C GLY A 206 13.69 -23.96 3.17
N ILE A 207 12.76 -23.06 3.44
CA ILE A 207 12.61 -21.79 2.72
C ILE A 207 13.59 -20.78 3.31
N LEU A 208 14.47 -20.24 2.45
CA LEU A 208 15.38 -19.18 2.82
C LEU A 208 14.61 -17.87 3.05
N GLN A 209 14.84 -17.26 4.22
CA GLN A 209 14.37 -15.94 4.56
C GLN A 209 15.45 -14.90 4.31
N ASN A 210 15.07 -13.66 4.06
CA ASN A 210 16.01 -12.54 3.98
C ASN A 210 16.66 -12.31 5.35
N ILE A 211 17.90 -11.82 5.31
CA ILE A 211 18.70 -11.57 6.52
C ILE A 211 18.08 -10.43 7.35
N ALA A 212 17.72 -9.34 6.73
CA ALA A 212 16.91 -8.24 7.27
C ALA A 212 16.54 -7.27 6.17
N ARG A 213 15.38 -6.64 6.29
CA ARG A 213 14.96 -5.52 5.45
C ARG A 213 14.14 -4.52 6.29
N GLY A 214 14.17 -3.25 5.89
CA GLY A 214 13.37 -2.21 6.53
C GLY A 214 13.85 -1.88 7.95
N SER A 215 12.96 -1.24 8.71
CA SER A 215 13.25 -0.74 10.05
C SER A 215 13.34 -1.85 11.11
N ALA A 216 12.72 -3.00 10.85
CA ALA A 216 12.74 -4.15 11.77
C ALA A 216 14.16 -4.67 12.07
N GLY A 217 15.13 -4.36 11.19
CA GLY A 217 16.56 -4.61 11.42
C GLY A 217 17.10 -4.00 12.72
N GLY A 218 16.47 -2.95 13.24
CA GLY A 218 16.83 -2.32 14.52
C GLY A 218 16.26 -3.00 15.78
N SER A 219 15.43 -4.05 15.66
CA SER A 219 14.78 -4.71 16.81
C SER A 219 15.55 -5.94 17.30
N LEU A 220 15.99 -5.90 18.55
CA LEU A 220 16.62 -7.05 19.23
C LEU A 220 15.61 -8.18 19.46
N ILE A 221 14.33 -7.86 19.71
CA ILE A 221 13.27 -8.87 19.87
C ILE A 221 13.06 -9.61 18.54
N SER A 222 13.05 -8.90 17.40
CA SER A 222 12.99 -9.53 16.08
C SER A 222 14.19 -10.45 15.83
N TYR A 223 15.40 -10.04 16.25
CA TYR A 223 16.60 -10.87 16.18
C TYR A 223 16.52 -12.11 17.08
N TYR A 224 16.06 -11.95 18.31
CA TYR A 224 15.90 -13.05 19.25
C TYR A 224 14.88 -14.09 18.79
N LEU A 225 13.80 -13.64 18.16
CA LEU A 225 12.76 -14.51 17.58
C LEU A 225 13.12 -15.08 16.20
N LYS A 226 14.32 -14.82 15.68
CA LYS A 226 14.75 -15.24 14.33
C LYS A 226 13.84 -14.73 13.21
N ILE A 227 13.20 -13.58 13.42
CA ILE A 227 12.46 -12.85 12.39
C ILE A 227 13.45 -12.16 11.44
N ILE A 228 14.54 -11.64 12.02
CA ILE A 228 15.70 -11.09 11.30
C ILE A 228 16.98 -11.81 11.72
N HIS A 229 18.00 -11.70 10.88
CA HIS A 229 19.28 -12.37 11.10
C HIS A 229 20.46 -11.40 11.32
N VAL A 230 20.22 -10.08 11.27
CA VAL A 230 21.19 -9.05 11.67
C VAL A 230 21.10 -8.79 13.16
N ASP A 231 22.23 -8.85 13.86
CA ASP A 231 22.31 -8.45 15.25
C ASP A 231 22.31 -6.91 15.36
N PRO A 232 21.24 -6.28 15.86
CA PRO A 232 21.11 -4.82 15.85
C PRO A 232 22.13 -4.11 16.74
N ILE A 233 22.64 -4.78 17.77
CA ILE A 233 23.64 -4.20 18.67
C ILE A 233 25.01 -4.22 17.98
N LYS A 234 25.39 -5.33 17.35
CA LYS A 234 26.65 -5.40 16.58
C LYS A 234 26.66 -4.47 15.37
N ALA A 235 25.50 -4.28 14.74
CA ALA A 235 25.33 -3.40 13.60
C ALA A 235 25.07 -1.93 13.98
N ASN A 236 25.07 -1.60 15.28
CA ASN A 236 24.78 -0.27 15.82
C ASN A 236 23.47 0.34 15.27
N LEU A 237 22.39 -0.46 15.20
CA LEU A 237 21.09 -0.03 14.68
C LEU A 237 20.17 0.43 15.83
N PRO A 238 19.63 1.67 15.78
CA PRO A 238 18.74 2.20 16.80
C PRO A 238 17.34 1.57 16.69
N PHE A 239 16.73 1.24 17.84
CA PHE A 239 15.37 0.71 17.89
C PHE A 239 14.30 1.75 17.56
N GLU A 240 14.55 2.98 17.92
CA GLU A 240 13.64 4.12 17.76
C GLU A 240 13.26 4.34 16.29
N ARG A 241 14.13 3.93 15.36
CA ARG A 241 13.83 3.95 13.93
C ARG A 241 12.76 2.93 13.52
N PHE A 242 12.67 1.83 14.24
CA PHE A 242 11.63 0.81 14.04
C PHE A 242 10.36 1.19 14.78
N LEU A 243 10.44 1.42 16.11
CA LEU A 243 9.30 1.75 16.94
C LEU A 243 9.70 2.70 18.08
N SER A 244 8.83 3.68 18.37
CA SER A 244 8.99 4.57 19.50
C SER A 244 7.62 5.03 20.03
N HIS A 245 7.55 5.48 21.28
CA HIS A 245 6.31 6.03 21.83
C HIS A 245 5.75 7.21 21.00
N ALA A 246 6.63 8.03 20.42
CA ALA A 246 6.20 9.14 19.57
C ALA A 246 5.53 8.64 18.27
N ARG A 247 6.08 7.63 17.62
CA ARG A 247 5.48 7.00 16.43
C ARG A 247 4.14 6.34 16.73
N ILE A 248 4.04 5.63 17.85
CA ILE A 248 2.78 4.99 18.27
C ILE A 248 1.70 6.04 18.49
N ARG A 249 2.01 7.15 19.20
CA ARG A 249 1.07 8.26 19.38
C ARG A 249 0.64 8.92 18.09
N ALA A 250 1.52 8.97 17.11
CA ALA A 250 1.21 9.45 15.75
C ALA A 250 0.43 8.43 14.90
N GLY A 251 0.05 7.26 15.46
CA GLY A 251 -0.68 6.21 14.73
C GLY A 251 0.19 5.40 13.75
N SER A 252 1.52 5.50 13.87
CA SER A 252 2.45 4.71 13.05
C SER A 252 2.81 3.41 13.75
N PHE A 253 2.42 2.29 13.16
CA PHE A 253 2.69 0.94 13.70
C PHE A 253 4.03 0.38 13.21
N PRO A 254 4.54 -0.67 13.90
CA PRO A 254 5.72 -1.37 13.43
C PRO A 254 5.43 -2.07 12.10
N ASP A 255 6.34 -1.96 11.16
CA ASP A 255 6.28 -2.64 9.86
C ASP A 255 7.43 -3.65 9.78
N ILE A 256 7.07 -4.94 9.80
CA ILE A 256 8.02 -6.04 9.66
C ILE A 256 7.88 -6.61 8.26
N ASP A 257 8.94 -6.51 7.49
CA ASP A 257 9.03 -7.09 6.16
C ASP A 257 9.53 -8.53 6.24
N ALA A 258 8.71 -9.51 5.87
CA ALA A 258 9.12 -10.90 5.72
C ALA A 258 9.38 -11.20 4.25
N ASP A 259 10.65 -11.13 3.84
CA ASP A 259 11.05 -11.44 2.48
C ASP A 259 11.43 -12.91 2.36
N ILE A 260 10.94 -13.57 1.32
CA ILE A 260 11.17 -14.97 1.01
C ILE A 260 11.41 -15.15 -0.50
N GLY A 261 11.89 -16.31 -0.91
CA GLY A 261 11.97 -16.64 -2.33
C GLY A 261 10.58 -16.61 -2.99
N ASP A 262 10.48 -16.04 -4.19
CA ASP A 262 9.20 -15.85 -4.89
C ASP A 262 8.43 -17.17 -5.11
N ARG A 263 9.13 -18.29 -5.37
CA ARG A 263 8.52 -19.63 -5.50
C ARG A 263 7.87 -20.12 -4.20
N ALA A 264 8.37 -19.68 -3.05
CA ALA A 264 7.89 -20.14 -1.75
C ALA A 264 6.68 -19.35 -1.23
N ARG A 265 6.40 -18.16 -1.81
CA ARG A 265 5.34 -17.28 -1.35
C ARG A 265 3.96 -17.95 -1.32
N GLY A 266 3.62 -18.71 -2.36
CA GLY A 266 2.33 -19.43 -2.44
C GLY A 266 2.14 -20.41 -1.29
N LEU A 267 3.20 -21.12 -0.87
CA LEU A 267 3.17 -22.07 0.24
C LEU A 267 2.90 -21.36 1.59
N ILE A 268 3.56 -20.23 1.84
CA ILE A 268 3.32 -19.43 3.05
C ILE A 268 1.89 -18.89 3.07
N MET A 269 1.41 -18.36 1.95
CA MET A 269 0.04 -17.83 1.87
C MET A 269 -1.01 -18.92 2.09
N LYS A 270 -0.76 -20.13 1.60
CA LYS A 270 -1.60 -21.30 1.85
C LYS A 270 -1.63 -21.65 3.34
N TYR A 271 -0.46 -21.71 3.98
CA TYR A 271 -0.34 -21.95 5.42
C TYR A 271 -1.15 -20.94 6.24
N LEU A 272 -1.02 -19.64 5.94
CA LEU A 272 -1.74 -18.58 6.64
C LEU A 272 -3.25 -18.68 6.44
N LYS A 273 -3.68 -18.95 5.19
CA LYS A 273 -5.10 -19.15 4.88
C LYS A 273 -5.70 -20.34 5.66
N GLU A 274 -4.99 -21.46 5.72
CA GLU A 274 -5.43 -22.64 6.47
C GLU A 274 -5.48 -22.39 7.97
N LYS A 275 -4.49 -21.65 8.49
CA LYS A 275 -4.37 -21.38 9.92
C LYS A 275 -5.40 -20.37 10.44
N TYR A 276 -5.60 -19.27 9.71
CA TYR A 276 -6.42 -18.13 10.16
C TYR A 276 -7.82 -18.09 9.53
N GLY A 277 -8.08 -18.89 8.48
CA GLY A 277 -9.41 -18.99 7.86
C GLY A 277 -10.01 -17.64 7.46
N LEU A 278 -11.16 -17.29 8.03
CA LEU A 278 -11.87 -16.03 7.77
C LEU A 278 -11.15 -14.80 8.37
N GLY A 279 -10.20 -15.01 9.25
CA GLY A 279 -9.34 -13.96 9.79
C GLY A 279 -8.17 -13.58 8.89
N PHE A 280 -8.02 -14.21 7.71
CA PHE A 280 -6.95 -13.94 6.76
C PHE A 280 -7.50 -13.37 5.46
N ALA A 281 -6.95 -12.24 5.01
CA ALA A 281 -7.21 -11.70 3.67
C ALA A 281 -5.99 -10.98 3.10
N GLN A 282 -5.82 -11.02 1.77
CA GLN A 282 -4.92 -10.10 1.08
C GLN A 282 -5.53 -8.70 1.05
N ILE A 283 -4.68 -7.68 1.05
CA ILE A 283 -5.13 -6.29 0.96
C ILE A 283 -5.39 -5.93 -0.49
N ALA A 284 -6.45 -5.14 -0.74
CA ALA A 284 -6.72 -4.56 -2.05
C ALA A 284 -5.81 -3.37 -2.35
N THR A 285 -5.56 -3.15 -3.63
CA THR A 285 -4.90 -1.94 -4.14
C THR A 285 -5.78 -1.32 -5.20
N PHE A 286 -6.05 -0.02 -5.08
CA PHE A 286 -6.80 0.74 -6.09
C PHE A 286 -5.85 1.38 -7.08
N ASN A 287 -6.01 1.01 -8.36
CA ASN A 287 -5.18 1.53 -9.44
C ASN A 287 -5.74 2.88 -9.91
N LYS A 288 -5.11 3.96 -9.51
CA LYS A 288 -5.43 5.31 -9.94
C LYS A 288 -4.82 5.61 -11.32
N ILE A 289 -5.51 6.43 -12.11
CA ILE A 289 -5.02 6.86 -13.42
C ILE A 289 -3.95 7.93 -13.20
N LYS A 290 -2.75 7.66 -13.70
CA LYS A 290 -1.63 8.59 -13.72
C LYS A 290 -1.63 9.45 -14.98
N THR A 291 -0.92 10.57 -14.95
CA THR A 291 -0.85 11.59 -16.02
C THR A 291 -0.63 11.00 -17.41
N LYS A 292 0.41 10.17 -17.62
CA LYS A 292 0.67 9.52 -18.93
C LYS A 292 -0.49 8.64 -19.40
N ASN A 293 -1.15 7.93 -18.48
CA ASN A 293 -2.29 7.09 -18.83
C ASN A 293 -3.54 7.92 -19.11
N ALA A 294 -3.76 9.03 -18.40
CA ALA A 294 -4.85 9.95 -18.66
C ALA A 294 -4.75 10.55 -20.06
N ILE A 295 -3.55 10.96 -20.50
CA ILE A 295 -3.31 11.48 -21.86
C ILE A 295 -3.61 10.39 -22.91
N LYS A 296 -3.12 9.16 -22.72
CA LYS A 296 -3.39 8.03 -23.62
C LYS A 296 -4.87 7.73 -23.74
N ASP A 297 -5.58 7.75 -22.62
CA ASP A 297 -7.00 7.45 -22.55
C ASP A 297 -7.85 8.59 -23.16
N ALA A 298 -7.49 9.83 -22.92
CA ALA A 298 -8.13 10.99 -23.53
C ALA A 298 -7.94 11.01 -25.08
N MET A 299 -6.73 10.77 -25.56
CA MET A 299 -6.43 10.70 -26.98
C MET A 299 -7.18 9.56 -27.67
N PHE A 300 -7.33 8.43 -27.01
CA PHE A 300 -8.14 7.32 -27.52
C PHE A 300 -9.63 7.67 -27.56
N ALA A 301 -10.16 8.27 -26.51
CA ALA A 301 -11.58 8.59 -26.42
C ALA A 301 -12.00 9.68 -27.40
N LEU A 302 -11.18 10.72 -27.57
CA LEU A 302 -11.51 11.90 -28.40
C LEU A 302 -11.15 11.68 -29.89
N TYR A 303 -10.04 11.00 -30.16
CA TYR A 303 -9.50 10.91 -31.54
C TYR A 303 -9.32 9.48 -32.05
N GLY A 304 -9.65 8.46 -31.27
CA GLY A 304 -9.44 7.07 -31.63
C GLY A 304 -7.95 6.65 -31.68
N LYS A 305 -7.03 7.51 -31.21
CA LYS A 305 -5.59 7.25 -31.23
C LYS A 305 -5.19 6.28 -30.14
N ASN A 306 -4.69 5.12 -30.54
CA ASN A 306 -4.26 4.09 -29.59
C ASN A 306 -2.95 4.49 -28.87
N ARG A 307 -2.57 3.68 -27.87
CA ARG A 307 -1.39 3.93 -27.02
C ARG A 307 -0.06 3.93 -27.77
N ASN A 308 -0.01 3.33 -28.96
CA ASN A 308 1.17 3.24 -29.80
C ASN A 308 1.20 4.31 -30.91
N ASP A 309 0.20 5.20 -30.96
CA ASP A 309 0.20 6.33 -31.88
C ASP A 309 1.46 7.18 -31.64
N PRO A 310 2.20 7.55 -32.71
CA PRO A 310 3.46 8.29 -32.59
C PRO A 310 3.34 9.61 -31.83
N GLU A 311 2.24 10.35 -32.00
CA GLU A 311 2.00 11.61 -31.29
C GLU A 311 1.77 11.36 -29.79
N VAL A 312 0.97 10.34 -29.44
CA VAL A 312 0.72 9.96 -28.06
C VAL A 312 1.98 9.50 -27.36
N LYS A 313 2.78 8.70 -28.04
CA LYS A 313 4.06 8.22 -27.53
C LYS A 313 5.04 9.37 -27.34
N ALA A 314 5.23 10.21 -28.35
CA ALA A 314 6.17 11.33 -28.30
C ALA A 314 5.89 12.26 -27.12
N ILE A 315 4.62 12.59 -26.84
CA ILE A 315 4.29 13.46 -25.71
C ILE A 315 4.47 12.74 -24.37
N CYS A 316 4.05 11.48 -24.25
CA CYS A 316 4.19 10.72 -23.01
C CYS A 316 5.65 10.46 -22.61
N ASP A 317 6.55 10.31 -23.60
CA ASP A 317 7.98 10.09 -23.37
C ASP A 317 8.68 11.36 -22.82
N THR A 318 8.10 12.54 -22.98
CA THR A 318 8.63 13.79 -22.40
C THR A 318 8.28 13.98 -20.92
N ILE A 319 7.32 13.21 -20.41
CA ILE A 319 6.83 13.34 -19.04
C ILE A 319 7.57 12.34 -18.16
N PRO A 320 8.24 12.74 -17.08
CA PRO A 320 8.83 11.81 -16.13
C PRO A 320 7.75 11.01 -15.38
N ASP A 321 8.15 10.04 -14.57
CA ASP A 321 7.22 9.41 -13.64
C ASP A 321 6.98 10.32 -12.45
N SER A 322 5.76 10.37 -11.94
CA SER A 322 5.42 11.17 -10.76
C SER A 322 6.21 10.68 -9.54
N PRO A 323 6.79 11.59 -8.74
CA PRO A 323 7.45 11.24 -7.49
C PRO A 323 6.52 10.50 -6.54
N GLN A 324 7.08 9.63 -5.70
CA GLN A 324 6.29 8.88 -4.74
C GLN A 324 5.71 9.81 -3.67
N GLY A 325 4.41 9.72 -3.45
CA GLY A 325 3.70 10.54 -2.45
C GLY A 325 3.17 11.88 -2.97
N VAL A 326 3.51 12.27 -4.20
CA VAL A 326 2.94 13.45 -4.85
C VAL A 326 1.64 13.05 -5.56
N ASP A 327 0.58 13.83 -5.35
CA ASP A 327 -0.67 13.64 -6.09
C ASP A 327 -0.46 13.92 -7.57
N GLU A 328 -1.11 13.14 -8.45
CA GLU A 328 -0.93 13.27 -9.89
C GLU A 328 -1.44 14.63 -10.44
N HIS A 329 -2.41 15.24 -9.76
CA HIS A 329 -2.88 16.57 -10.12
C HIS A 329 -1.82 17.63 -9.76
N ASP A 330 -1.25 17.53 -8.56
CA ASP A 330 -0.17 18.40 -8.08
C ASP A 330 1.09 18.24 -8.96
N PHE A 331 1.41 17.02 -9.34
CA PHE A 331 2.50 16.74 -10.27
C PHE A 331 2.30 17.41 -11.65
N LEU A 332 1.07 17.43 -12.15
CA LEU A 332 0.79 18.03 -13.46
C LEU A 332 0.67 19.55 -13.42
N TYR A 333 -0.02 20.10 -12.42
CA TYR A 333 -0.39 21.53 -12.36
C TYR A 333 0.42 22.35 -11.38
N GLY A 334 1.23 21.73 -10.53
CA GLY A 334 1.96 22.41 -9.44
C GLY A 334 1.11 22.53 -8.17
N PHE A 335 1.81 22.75 -7.06
CA PHE A 335 1.20 22.92 -5.74
C PHE A 335 2.08 23.74 -4.79
N THR A 336 1.46 24.28 -3.76
CA THR A 336 2.19 24.91 -2.65
C THR A 336 2.27 23.91 -1.50
N ASP A 337 3.47 23.63 -1.02
CA ASP A 337 3.69 22.72 0.10
C ASP A 337 3.27 23.32 1.45
N GLN A 338 3.38 22.54 2.53
CA GLN A 338 3.00 23.00 3.88
C GLN A 338 3.93 24.09 4.43
N GLU A 339 5.10 24.24 3.86
CA GLU A 339 6.12 25.26 4.21
C GLU A 339 5.93 26.56 3.42
N GLY A 340 4.98 26.57 2.46
CA GLY A 340 4.66 27.73 1.62
C GLY A 340 5.49 27.83 0.34
N ASN A 341 6.31 26.82 0.00
CA ASN A 341 7.09 26.81 -1.23
C ASN A 341 6.21 26.32 -2.40
N TYR A 342 6.32 27.00 -3.54
CA TYR A 342 5.61 26.59 -4.75
C TYR A 342 6.44 25.59 -5.55
N ASN A 343 5.87 24.40 -5.75
CA ASN A 343 6.43 23.34 -6.57
C ASN A 343 5.80 23.39 -7.96
N HIS A 344 6.61 23.64 -8.98
CA HIS A 344 6.14 23.78 -10.36
C HIS A 344 5.64 22.48 -10.94
N GLY A 345 4.48 22.53 -11.63
CA GLY A 345 3.91 21.40 -12.34
C GLY A 345 4.57 21.10 -13.69
N GLN A 346 4.26 19.93 -14.23
CA GLN A 346 4.76 19.51 -15.54
C GLN A 346 4.27 20.44 -16.67
N ILE A 347 3.09 21.03 -16.56
CA ILE A 347 2.60 22.01 -17.53
C ILE A 347 3.49 23.24 -17.61
N GLU A 348 4.05 23.67 -16.48
CA GLU A 348 4.90 24.87 -16.41
C GLU A 348 6.34 24.58 -16.86
N THR A 349 6.86 23.41 -16.51
CA THR A 349 8.27 23.05 -16.75
C THR A 349 8.50 22.36 -18.11
N ASN A 350 7.49 21.63 -18.64
CA ASN A 350 7.58 20.91 -19.89
C ASN A 350 6.88 21.68 -21.02
N LYS A 351 7.65 22.45 -21.80
CA LYS A 351 7.15 23.26 -22.91
C LYS A 351 6.44 22.47 -24.01
N LEU A 352 6.84 21.21 -24.24
CA LEU A 352 6.20 20.35 -25.25
C LEU A 352 4.80 19.96 -24.79
N LEU A 353 4.66 19.57 -23.52
CA LEU A 353 3.37 19.25 -22.92
C LEU A 353 2.44 20.48 -22.89
N ALA A 354 2.95 21.64 -22.47
CA ALA A 354 2.19 22.90 -22.47
C ALA A 354 1.66 23.26 -23.87
N ASN A 355 2.51 23.15 -24.90
CA ASN A 355 2.09 23.39 -26.29
C ASN A 355 1.10 22.34 -26.79
N PHE A 356 1.28 21.07 -26.41
CA PHE A 356 0.33 20.02 -26.76
C PHE A 356 -1.07 20.31 -26.20
N PHE A 357 -1.18 20.66 -24.93
CA PHE A 357 -2.46 21.01 -24.32
C PHE A 357 -3.05 22.32 -24.86
N LYS A 358 -2.21 23.32 -25.13
CA LYS A 358 -2.66 24.55 -25.80
C LYS A 358 -3.33 24.30 -27.15
N ASN A 359 -2.81 23.32 -27.91
CA ASN A 359 -3.33 22.94 -29.22
C ASN A 359 -4.52 21.96 -29.14
N LYS A 360 -4.72 21.31 -27.97
CA LYS A 360 -5.78 20.33 -27.72
C LYS A 360 -6.38 20.55 -26.31
N PRO A 361 -7.07 21.69 -26.08
CA PRO A 361 -7.61 22.03 -24.77
C PRO A 361 -8.65 21.02 -24.25
N GLU A 362 -9.37 20.35 -25.16
CA GLU A 362 -10.31 19.28 -24.80
C GLU A 362 -9.62 18.05 -24.24
N VAL A 363 -8.37 17.74 -24.67
CA VAL A 363 -7.55 16.68 -24.09
C VAL A 363 -7.17 17.06 -22.66
N GLU A 364 -6.70 18.28 -22.44
CA GLU A 364 -6.34 18.78 -21.11
C GLU A 364 -7.52 18.70 -20.14
N GLN A 365 -8.70 19.16 -20.56
CA GLN A 365 -9.92 19.09 -19.73
C GLN A 365 -10.28 17.65 -19.36
N MET A 366 -10.16 16.72 -20.31
CA MET A 366 -10.41 15.31 -20.05
C MET A 366 -9.34 14.72 -19.12
N VAL A 367 -8.05 15.01 -19.35
CA VAL A 367 -6.94 14.59 -18.49
C VAL A 367 -7.15 15.07 -17.06
N LYS A 368 -7.52 16.34 -16.86
CA LYS A 368 -7.83 16.91 -15.55
C LYS A 368 -8.89 16.15 -14.78
N LYS A 369 -9.90 15.63 -15.47
CA LYS A 369 -10.98 14.83 -14.85
C LYS A 369 -10.61 13.36 -14.67
N LEU A 370 -9.71 12.81 -15.49
CA LEU A 370 -9.27 11.41 -15.42
C LEU A 370 -8.21 11.15 -14.36
N ILE A 371 -7.31 12.11 -14.14
CA ILE A 371 -6.21 11.97 -13.17
C ILE A 371 -6.75 11.63 -11.78
N GLY A 372 -6.12 10.66 -11.11
CA GLY A 372 -6.46 10.24 -9.76
C GLY A 372 -7.74 9.41 -9.64
N THR A 373 -8.55 9.29 -10.72
CA THR A 373 -9.72 8.41 -10.69
C THR A 373 -9.30 6.94 -10.61
N ILE A 374 -10.11 6.14 -9.90
CA ILE A 374 -9.87 4.70 -9.79
C ILE A 374 -10.30 4.02 -11.08
N ARG A 375 -9.35 3.43 -11.79
CA ARG A 375 -9.61 2.66 -13.01
C ARG A 375 -9.98 1.22 -12.72
N GLY A 376 -9.45 0.68 -11.66
CA GLY A 376 -9.67 -0.69 -11.28
C GLY A 376 -9.00 -0.97 -9.95
N TRP A 377 -9.11 -2.21 -9.52
CA TRP A 377 -8.49 -2.66 -8.30
C TRP A 377 -7.78 -4.01 -8.55
N SER A 378 -6.80 -4.27 -7.72
CA SER A 378 -6.00 -5.48 -7.76
C SER A 378 -5.67 -5.92 -6.33
N ARG A 379 -5.06 -7.07 -6.20
CA ARG A 379 -4.49 -7.51 -4.93
C ARG A 379 -3.12 -6.88 -4.72
N HIS A 380 -2.84 -6.44 -3.52
CA HIS A 380 -1.50 -5.99 -3.14
C HIS A 380 -0.49 -7.14 -3.31
N ALA A 381 0.69 -6.85 -3.81
CA ALA A 381 1.69 -7.88 -4.12
C ALA A 381 2.18 -8.63 -2.88
N SER A 382 2.33 -7.94 -1.74
CA SER A 382 2.91 -8.48 -0.49
C SER A 382 1.94 -8.44 0.69
N ALA A 383 1.13 -7.38 0.80
CA ALA A 383 0.37 -7.06 2.01
C ALA A 383 -0.87 -7.95 2.21
N PHE A 384 -1.07 -8.31 3.47
CA PHE A 384 -2.23 -9.03 3.96
C PHE A 384 -2.57 -8.59 5.39
N VAL A 385 -3.74 -8.97 5.84
CA VAL A 385 -4.16 -8.81 7.24
C VAL A 385 -4.38 -10.16 7.88
N ILE A 386 -4.09 -10.22 9.17
CA ILE A 386 -4.37 -11.39 10.02
C ILE A 386 -5.15 -10.92 11.24
N SER A 387 -6.26 -11.60 11.51
CA SER A 387 -7.02 -11.53 12.74
C SER A 387 -7.37 -12.94 13.20
N THR A 388 -7.61 -13.14 14.48
CA THR A 388 -8.21 -14.38 15.01
C THR A 388 -9.73 -14.38 14.93
N LEU A 389 -10.31 -13.23 14.66
CA LEU A 389 -11.73 -13.06 14.41
C LEU A 389 -11.99 -13.03 12.90
N ASP A 390 -13.22 -13.32 12.50
CA ASP A 390 -13.69 -13.03 11.15
C ASP A 390 -13.47 -11.53 10.85
N LEU A 391 -12.81 -11.22 9.75
CA LEU A 391 -12.53 -9.84 9.35
C LEU A 391 -13.80 -9.00 9.19
N SER A 392 -14.92 -9.62 8.83
CA SER A 392 -16.22 -8.93 8.78
C SER A 392 -16.66 -8.45 10.17
N ALA A 393 -16.34 -9.19 11.22
CA ALA A 393 -16.56 -8.77 12.61
C ALA A 393 -15.63 -7.63 13.03
N GLU A 394 -14.44 -7.55 12.43
CA GLU A 394 -13.48 -6.43 12.58
C GLU A 394 -13.81 -5.22 11.68
N ARG A 395 -15.00 -5.20 11.07
CA ARG A 395 -15.48 -4.10 10.19
C ARG A 395 -14.66 -3.89 8.93
N VAL A 396 -13.96 -4.92 8.49
CA VAL A 396 -13.24 -4.91 7.21
C VAL A 396 -13.98 -5.78 6.21
N PRO A 397 -14.71 -5.19 5.25
CA PRO A 397 -15.42 -5.96 4.26
C PRO A 397 -14.42 -6.71 3.37
N THR A 398 -14.74 -7.96 3.08
CA THR A 398 -13.96 -8.84 2.22
C THR A 398 -14.75 -9.30 1.01
N MET A 399 -14.05 -9.74 -0.03
CA MET A 399 -14.62 -10.42 -1.19
C MET A 399 -13.77 -11.65 -1.52
N ILE A 400 -14.39 -12.60 -2.18
CA ILE A 400 -13.68 -13.80 -2.64
C ILE A 400 -13.22 -13.61 -4.08
N MET A 401 -11.93 -13.86 -4.31
CA MET A 401 -11.32 -13.87 -5.63
C MET A 401 -10.76 -15.24 -5.97
N SER A 402 -10.73 -15.55 -7.26
CA SER A 402 -10.02 -16.72 -7.76
C SER A 402 -8.53 -16.44 -7.88
N ASP A 403 -7.73 -17.36 -7.39
CA ASP A 403 -6.28 -17.37 -7.52
C ASP A 403 -5.83 -18.71 -8.14
N LYS A 404 -4.80 -18.67 -8.99
CA LYS A 404 -4.34 -19.88 -9.71
C LYS A 404 -3.70 -20.91 -8.80
N GLU A 405 -3.02 -20.46 -7.74
CA GLU A 405 -2.27 -21.33 -6.81
C GLU A 405 -3.09 -21.64 -5.55
N LEU A 406 -3.81 -20.64 -5.03
CA LEU A 406 -4.51 -20.71 -3.74
C LEU A 406 -5.99 -21.05 -3.88
N GLY A 407 -6.50 -21.19 -5.12
CA GLY A 407 -7.92 -21.39 -5.38
C GLY A 407 -8.72 -20.12 -5.07
N GLN A 408 -9.71 -20.20 -4.19
CA GLN A 408 -10.44 -19.03 -3.72
C GLN A 408 -9.69 -18.36 -2.56
N ILE A 409 -9.51 -17.05 -2.61
CA ILE A 409 -8.84 -16.28 -1.57
C ILE A 409 -9.68 -15.08 -1.17
N SER A 410 -9.68 -14.77 0.13
CA SER A 410 -10.29 -13.57 0.68
C SER A 410 -9.40 -12.35 0.39
N VAL A 411 -10.03 -11.26 -0.07
CA VAL A 411 -9.36 -9.98 -0.34
C VAL A 411 -10.18 -8.88 0.33
N THR A 412 -9.53 -7.94 1.01
CA THR A 412 -10.21 -6.80 1.62
C THR A 412 -10.82 -5.91 0.52
N GLN A 413 -11.95 -5.24 0.82
CA GLN A 413 -12.50 -4.21 -0.05
C GLN A 413 -11.95 -2.82 0.29
N TYR A 414 -11.03 -2.75 1.23
CA TYR A 414 -10.28 -1.57 1.64
C TYR A 414 -8.82 -1.72 1.23
N ASP A 415 -8.16 -0.60 0.93
CA ASP A 415 -6.72 -0.54 0.76
C ASP A 415 -5.99 -0.56 2.12
N ALA A 416 -4.65 -0.58 2.10
CA ALA A 416 -3.85 -0.64 3.31
C ALA A 416 -4.14 0.51 4.28
N SER A 417 -4.29 1.74 3.77
CA SER A 417 -4.57 2.93 4.57
C SER A 417 -5.91 2.83 5.31
N MET A 418 -6.95 2.33 4.63
CA MET A 418 -8.25 2.14 5.26
C MET A 418 -8.28 0.98 6.25
N VAL A 419 -7.56 -0.11 5.95
CA VAL A 419 -7.40 -1.25 6.87
C VAL A 419 -6.73 -0.81 8.17
N GLU A 420 -5.68 0.00 8.09
CA GLU A 420 -5.00 0.58 9.27
C GLU A 420 -5.93 1.52 10.05
N LYS A 421 -6.73 2.35 9.37
CA LYS A 421 -7.76 3.20 10.02
C LYS A 421 -8.83 2.38 10.72
N CYS A 422 -9.14 1.18 10.24
CA CYS A 422 -10.01 0.24 10.94
C CYS A 422 -9.35 -0.40 12.17
N GLY A 423 -8.09 -0.09 12.43
CA GLY A 423 -7.35 -0.57 13.60
C GLY A 423 -6.63 -1.91 13.40
N LEU A 424 -6.60 -2.46 12.20
CA LEU A 424 -5.86 -3.67 11.88
C LEU A 424 -4.44 -3.36 11.44
N VAL A 425 -3.52 -4.24 11.78
CA VAL A 425 -2.11 -4.11 11.38
C VAL A 425 -1.87 -4.86 10.08
N LYS A 426 -1.30 -4.16 9.13
CA LYS A 426 -0.81 -4.72 7.88
C LYS A 426 0.39 -5.63 8.16
N ALA A 427 0.47 -6.75 7.46
CA ALA A 427 1.64 -7.61 7.42
C ALA A 427 2.08 -7.83 5.97
N ASP A 428 3.39 -7.84 5.75
CA ASP A 428 3.97 -7.97 4.40
C ASP A 428 4.81 -9.24 4.25
N ILE A 429 4.53 -10.00 3.18
CA ILE A 429 5.37 -11.10 2.71
C ILE A 429 5.69 -10.87 1.24
N LEU A 430 6.92 -10.48 0.97
CA LEU A 430 7.38 -10.21 -0.38
C LEU A 430 8.14 -11.41 -0.96
N GLY A 431 7.72 -11.86 -2.14
CA GLY A 431 8.44 -12.86 -2.92
C GLY A 431 9.55 -12.20 -3.75
N ILE A 432 10.82 -12.55 -3.47
CA ILE A 432 12.00 -11.96 -4.09
C ILE A 432 12.71 -12.99 -4.97
N LYS A 433 12.85 -12.72 -6.27
CA LYS A 433 13.53 -13.61 -7.23
C LYS A 433 15.00 -13.83 -6.89
N THR A 434 15.70 -12.78 -6.48
CA THR A 434 17.11 -12.86 -6.08
C THR A 434 17.28 -13.81 -4.90
N LEU A 435 16.34 -13.80 -3.94
CA LEU A 435 16.40 -14.71 -2.79
C LEU A 435 16.17 -16.17 -3.19
N THR A 436 15.34 -16.41 -4.21
CA THR A 436 15.20 -17.74 -4.83
C THR A 436 16.51 -18.18 -5.48
N ALA A 437 17.15 -17.33 -6.27
CA ALA A 437 18.44 -17.63 -6.89
C ALA A 437 19.54 -17.90 -5.83
N THR A 438 19.56 -17.09 -4.76
CA THR A 438 20.46 -17.30 -3.61
C THR A 438 20.21 -18.65 -2.94
N SER A 439 18.94 -19.03 -2.75
CA SER A 439 18.58 -20.33 -2.18
C SER A 439 19.04 -21.50 -3.06
N ASP A 440 18.86 -21.39 -4.37
CA ASP A 440 19.33 -22.39 -5.34
C ASP A 440 20.87 -22.48 -5.32
N ALA A 441 21.58 -21.35 -5.27
CA ALA A 441 23.05 -21.31 -5.17
C ALA A 441 23.56 -21.97 -3.89
N ILE A 442 22.96 -21.65 -2.73
CA ILE A 442 23.29 -22.27 -1.44
C ILE A 442 23.12 -23.80 -1.51
N LYS A 443 22.03 -24.25 -2.12
CA LYS A 443 21.78 -25.69 -2.29
C LYS A 443 22.89 -26.35 -3.11
N LEU A 444 23.25 -25.76 -4.25
CA LEU A 444 24.34 -26.28 -5.11
C LEU A 444 25.69 -26.28 -4.39
N ILE A 445 25.99 -25.23 -3.62
CA ILE A 445 27.24 -25.18 -2.82
C ILE A 445 27.28 -26.33 -1.81
N LYS A 446 26.21 -26.60 -1.10
CA LYS A 446 26.10 -27.67 -0.13
C LYS A 446 26.22 -29.07 -0.77
N GLU A 447 25.54 -29.26 -1.91
CA GLU A 447 25.60 -30.53 -2.66
C GLU A 447 27.03 -30.85 -3.19
N ASN A 448 27.84 -29.82 -3.42
CA ASN A 448 29.23 -29.96 -3.88
C ASN A 448 30.29 -29.92 -2.74
N GLY A 449 29.87 -30.11 -1.51
CA GLY A 449 30.79 -30.20 -0.37
C GLY A 449 31.32 -28.87 0.15
N GLY A 450 30.49 -27.78 -0.02
CA GLY A 450 30.89 -26.43 0.35
C GLY A 450 30.66 -26.07 1.82
N LEU A 451 31.13 -25.02 2.15
CA LEU A 451 31.46 -24.12 3.26
C LEU A 451 30.35 -24.03 4.36
N ASP A 452 30.06 -25.15 5.05
CA ASP A 452 29.05 -25.19 6.14
C ASP A 452 29.28 -24.15 7.24
N TYR A 453 30.56 -23.74 7.46
CA TYR A 453 30.89 -22.73 8.47
C TYR A 453 30.33 -21.32 8.17
N LEU A 454 29.88 -21.06 6.94
CA LEU A 454 29.25 -19.79 6.56
C LEU A 454 27.78 -19.70 6.97
N PHE A 455 27.19 -20.80 7.40
CA PHE A 455 25.78 -20.87 7.72
C PHE A 455 25.56 -21.00 9.23
N GLU A 456 24.42 -20.48 9.68
CA GLU A 456 23.89 -20.77 11.01
C GLU A 456 23.24 -22.17 11.04
N GLU A 457 22.88 -22.65 12.23
CA GLU A 457 22.25 -23.98 12.42
C GLU A 457 20.97 -24.15 11.61
N ASP A 458 20.24 -23.05 11.37
CA ASP A 458 18.99 -23.02 10.58
C ASP A 458 19.23 -22.84 9.07
N GLY A 459 20.48 -22.88 8.61
CA GLY A 459 20.86 -22.80 7.21
C GLY A 459 20.87 -21.40 6.60
N VAL A 460 20.68 -20.37 7.41
CA VAL A 460 20.77 -18.96 6.98
C VAL A 460 22.23 -18.53 6.92
N PRO A 461 22.66 -17.80 5.88
CA PRO A 461 24.02 -17.26 5.83
C PRO A 461 24.30 -16.33 7.01
N TYR A 462 25.39 -16.60 7.73
CA TYR A 462 25.83 -15.72 8.82
C TYR A 462 26.69 -14.60 8.24
N ILE A 463 26.07 -13.43 8.01
CA ILE A 463 26.67 -12.30 7.29
C ILE A 463 28.03 -11.85 7.84
N TYR A 464 28.25 -12.00 9.15
CA TYR A 464 29.50 -11.60 9.80
C TYR A 464 30.67 -12.58 9.52
N ARG A 465 30.40 -13.70 8.86
CA ARG A 465 31.41 -14.68 8.41
C ARG A 465 31.65 -14.63 6.90
N LEU A 466 30.81 -13.90 6.16
CA LEU A 466 31.01 -13.71 4.72
C LEU A 466 32.24 -12.84 4.47
N PRO A 467 33.16 -13.25 3.59
CA PRO A 467 34.34 -12.45 3.28
C PRO A 467 33.98 -11.14 2.59
N GLU A 468 34.84 -10.15 2.74
CA GLU A 468 34.85 -8.93 1.90
C GLU A 468 35.70 -9.26 0.67
N ASP A 469 35.05 -9.68 -0.43
CA ASP A 469 35.73 -10.09 -1.65
C ASP A 469 35.83 -8.93 -2.64
N PRO A 470 37.04 -8.47 -2.99
CA PRO A 470 37.24 -7.38 -3.95
C PRO A 470 36.65 -7.66 -5.35
N GLU A 471 36.60 -8.93 -5.78
CA GLU A 471 36.03 -9.30 -7.08
C GLU A 471 34.53 -8.99 -7.15
N VAL A 472 33.80 -9.20 -6.02
CA VAL A 472 32.38 -8.85 -5.92
C VAL A 472 32.17 -7.34 -6.12
N TYR A 473 33.02 -6.50 -5.54
CA TYR A 473 32.92 -5.04 -5.73
C TYR A 473 33.33 -4.62 -7.14
N ALA A 474 34.27 -5.34 -7.77
CA ALA A 474 34.62 -5.12 -9.17
C ALA A 474 33.45 -5.37 -10.13
N ASP A 475 32.58 -6.34 -9.83
CA ASP A 475 31.38 -6.61 -10.62
C ASP A 475 30.35 -5.50 -10.45
N PHE A 476 30.19 -4.93 -9.26
CA PHE A 476 29.40 -3.73 -9.05
C PHE A 476 29.88 -2.58 -9.92
N TYR A 477 31.20 -2.34 -9.97
CA TYR A 477 31.79 -1.30 -10.82
C TYR A 477 31.55 -1.51 -12.32
N LYS A 478 31.55 -2.76 -12.79
CA LYS A 478 31.23 -3.13 -14.18
C LYS A 478 29.73 -3.05 -14.49
N LYS A 479 28.88 -2.68 -13.52
CA LYS A 479 27.41 -2.70 -13.61
C LYS A 479 26.80 -4.12 -13.75
N ASP A 480 27.53 -5.16 -13.43
CA ASP A 480 27.02 -6.52 -13.41
C ASP A 480 26.29 -6.79 -12.07
N THR A 481 25.18 -6.10 -11.91
CA THR A 481 24.38 -6.12 -10.66
C THR A 481 22.96 -6.66 -10.87
N ASP A 482 22.69 -7.31 -11.98
CA ASP A 482 21.35 -7.83 -12.30
C ASP A 482 20.84 -8.88 -11.30
N SER A 483 21.75 -9.63 -10.70
CA SER A 483 21.46 -10.59 -9.63
C SER A 483 21.36 -9.95 -8.24
N SER A 484 21.72 -8.69 -8.08
CA SER A 484 21.78 -8.01 -6.79
C SER A 484 20.51 -7.21 -6.54
N PHE A 485 19.74 -7.62 -5.51
CA PHE A 485 18.49 -6.96 -5.14
C PHE A 485 18.72 -5.47 -4.82
N GLN A 486 17.87 -4.62 -5.37
CA GLN A 486 17.92 -3.14 -5.30
C GLN A 486 19.08 -2.47 -6.06
N PHE A 487 20.04 -3.22 -6.63
CA PHE A 487 21.13 -2.67 -7.43
C PHE A 487 20.98 -2.90 -8.93
N ASN A 488 19.90 -3.54 -9.35
CA ASN A 488 19.61 -3.96 -10.73
C ASN A 488 18.85 -2.91 -11.58
N THR A 489 18.59 -1.72 -11.05
CA THR A 489 17.95 -0.64 -11.84
C THR A 489 18.99 0.21 -12.53
N GLU A 490 18.69 0.71 -13.75
CA GLU A 490 19.62 1.55 -14.52
C GLU A 490 20.06 2.81 -13.75
N LEU A 491 19.15 3.40 -12.97
CA LEU A 491 19.47 4.54 -12.10
C LEU A 491 20.58 4.20 -11.11
N ILE A 492 20.42 3.10 -10.38
CA ILE A 492 21.40 2.70 -9.36
C ILE A 492 22.70 2.23 -9.99
N LYS A 493 22.66 1.53 -11.12
CA LYS A 493 23.85 1.17 -11.88
C LYS A 493 24.69 2.38 -12.30
N GLY A 494 24.04 3.51 -12.59
CA GLY A 494 24.73 4.79 -12.81
C GLY A 494 25.48 5.25 -11.56
N TYR A 495 24.81 5.33 -10.43
CA TYR A 495 25.42 5.77 -9.17
C TYR A 495 26.51 4.83 -8.64
N VAL A 496 26.39 3.52 -8.88
CA VAL A 496 27.43 2.54 -8.51
C VAL A 496 28.80 2.92 -9.10
N GLN A 497 28.84 3.37 -10.36
CA GLN A 497 30.10 3.76 -11.01
C GLN A 497 30.71 5.03 -10.42
N GLU A 498 29.85 5.99 -10.01
CA GLU A 498 30.32 7.24 -9.39
C GLU A 498 30.80 7.00 -7.95
N PHE A 499 30.10 6.16 -7.21
CA PHE A 499 30.38 5.88 -5.80
C PHE A 499 31.53 4.92 -5.59
N CYS A 500 31.78 3.98 -6.52
CA CYS A 500 32.85 2.99 -6.51
C CYS A 500 32.94 2.21 -5.18
N PRO A 501 31.92 1.41 -4.79
CA PRO A 501 31.91 0.71 -3.51
C PRO A 501 33.06 -0.27 -3.41
N THR A 502 33.74 -0.33 -2.26
CA THR A 502 34.89 -1.21 -1.97
C THR A 502 34.65 -2.14 -0.78
N LYS A 503 33.58 -1.89 -0.03
CA LYS A 503 33.23 -2.63 1.19
C LYS A 503 31.72 -2.63 1.41
N ARG A 504 31.21 -3.50 2.29
CA ARG A 504 29.78 -3.65 2.59
C ARG A 504 29.13 -2.38 3.10
N SER A 505 29.83 -1.58 3.91
CA SER A 505 29.32 -0.30 4.40
C SER A 505 29.02 0.69 3.26
N ASP A 506 29.80 0.64 2.18
CA ASP A 506 29.59 1.50 1.01
C ASP A 506 28.29 1.12 0.29
N LEU A 507 28.00 -0.17 0.15
CA LEU A 507 26.71 -0.65 -0.40
C LEU A 507 25.52 -0.23 0.48
N SER A 508 25.68 -0.26 1.81
CA SER A 508 24.66 0.21 2.74
C SER A 508 24.43 1.72 2.60
N ALA A 509 25.48 2.52 2.48
CA ALA A 509 25.39 3.95 2.24
C ALA A 509 24.69 4.24 0.91
N MET A 510 25.03 3.54 -0.16
CA MET A 510 24.38 3.69 -1.46
C MET A 510 22.89 3.40 -1.39
N THR A 511 22.46 2.32 -0.70
CA THR A 511 21.03 2.02 -0.56
C THR A 511 20.26 3.08 0.23
N ALA A 512 20.93 3.80 1.11
CA ALA A 512 20.34 4.93 1.84
C ALA A 512 20.23 6.20 0.96
N LEU A 513 21.28 6.50 0.18
CA LEU A 513 21.34 7.68 -0.69
C LEU A 513 20.47 7.56 -1.94
N CYS A 514 20.37 6.36 -2.52
CA CYS A 514 19.61 6.10 -3.75
C CYS A 514 18.11 5.88 -3.50
N ARG A 515 17.55 6.37 -2.40
CA ARG A 515 16.10 6.34 -2.16
C ARG A 515 15.41 7.55 -2.79
N PRO A 516 14.17 7.42 -3.29
CA PRO A 516 13.43 8.54 -3.89
C PRO A 516 13.46 9.81 -3.04
N GLY A 517 13.19 9.71 -1.74
CA GLY A 517 13.19 10.87 -0.85
C GLY A 517 14.57 11.56 -0.69
N ALA A 518 15.67 10.82 -0.86
CA ALA A 518 17.01 11.40 -0.85
C ALA A 518 17.40 11.94 -2.23
N LEU A 519 16.95 11.29 -3.31
CA LEU A 519 17.20 11.71 -4.68
C LEU A 519 16.33 12.90 -5.11
N ASP A 520 15.09 12.97 -4.61
CA ASP A 520 14.12 14.02 -4.91
C ASP A 520 14.21 15.20 -3.94
N ALA A 521 15.08 15.13 -2.93
CA ALA A 521 15.34 16.28 -2.08
C ALA A 521 15.76 17.48 -2.94
N PRO A 522 15.23 18.70 -2.67
CA PRO A 522 15.50 19.89 -3.50
C PRO A 522 16.97 20.23 -3.66
N PHE A 523 17.82 19.52 -2.95
CA PHE A 523 19.26 19.65 -3.03
C PHE A 523 19.96 18.53 -3.83
N GLY A 524 19.23 17.55 -4.44
CA GLY A 524 19.85 16.36 -5.02
C GLY A 524 20.80 15.67 -4.02
N PRO A 525 21.68 14.75 -4.39
CA PRO A 525 22.76 14.31 -3.54
C PRO A 525 23.85 15.37 -3.46
N LYS A 526 23.52 16.55 -2.96
CA LYS A 526 24.51 17.43 -2.39
C LYS A 526 25.02 16.67 -1.17
N ALA A 527 26.25 16.22 -1.27
CA ALA A 527 26.91 15.51 -0.21
C ALA A 527 26.69 16.26 1.11
N VAL A 528 25.92 15.67 2.00
CA VAL A 528 25.80 16.21 3.36
C VAL A 528 27.11 15.89 4.05
N VAL A 529 27.84 16.90 4.47
CA VAL A 529 29.08 16.69 5.21
C VAL A 529 28.69 16.38 6.66
N MET A 530 28.99 15.16 7.09
CA MET A 530 28.84 14.74 8.47
C MET A 530 30.05 15.22 9.26
N VAL A 531 29.81 16.06 10.24
CA VAL A 531 30.83 16.52 11.17
C VAL A 531 30.60 15.87 12.52
N GLU A 532 31.58 15.09 12.97
CA GLU A 532 31.60 14.50 14.31
C GLU A 532 32.48 15.40 15.21
N TYR A 533 31.89 15.89 16.28
CA TYR A 533 32.58 16.72 17.27
C TYR A 533 33.25 15.84 18.34
N GLU A 534 34.26 16.40 19.06
CA GLU A 534 34.99 15.68 20.11
C GLU A 534 34.11 15.20 21.27
N ASP A 535 32.94 15.79 21.46
CA ASP A 535 31.93 15.37 22.45
C ASP A 535 31.01 14.21 21.97
N GLY A 536 31.23 13.70 20.74
CA GLY A 536 30.43 12.67 20.11
C GLY A 536 29.14 13.17 19.47
N THR A 537 28.91 14.47 19.39
CA THR A 537 27.79 15.08 18.68
C THR A 537 28.03 14.97 17.17
N ILE A 538 27.03 14.59 16.40
CA ILE A 538 27.08 14.51 14.93
C ILE A 538 26.13 15.57 14.36
N GLU A 539 26.68 16.48 13.56
CA GLU A 539 25.88 17.44 12.80
C GLU A 539 26.05 17.24 11.30
N TYR A 540 24.98 17.54 10.56
CA TYR A 540 24.93 17.40 9.11
C TYR A 540 24.87 18.79 8.49
N HIS A 541 25.89 19.16 7.71
CA HIS A 541 26.03 20.47 7.09
C HIS A 541 25.88 20.41 5.58
N ASP A 542 25.29 21.43 4.98
CA ASP A 542 25.37 21.65 3.53
C ASP A 542 26.86 21.86 3.14
N PRO A 543 27.37 21.24 2.07
CA PRO A 543 28.76 21.36 1.67
C PRO A 543 29.21 22.80 1.40
N GLU A 544 28.32 23.67 0.90
CA GLU A 544 28.62 25.09 0.68
C GLU A 544 28.67 25.85 2.02
N GLU A 545 27.74 25.57 2.93
CA GLU A 545 27.77 26.15 4.28
C GLU A 545 28.96 25.63 5.08
N HIS A 546 29.27 24.34 4.98
CA HIS A 546 30.43 23.74 5.62
C HIS A 546 31.74 24.31 5.09
N SER A 547 31.86 24.48 3.79
CA SER A 547 33.01 25.13 3.16
C SER A 547 33.20 26.58 3.63
N LEU A 548 32.12 27.36 3.69
CA LEU A 548 32.12 28.72 4.23
C LEU A 548 32.45 28.76 5.72
N TRP A 549 32.00 27.77 6.48
CA TRP A 549 32.30 27.63 7.90
C TRP A 549 33.79 27.30 8.13
N GLN A 550 34.35 26.34 7.37
CA GLN A 550 35.79 26.02 7.41
C GLN A 550 36.66 27.24 7.02
N GLU A 551 36.26 28.00 6.01
CA GLU A 551 36.97 29.22 5.62
C GLU A 551 36.91 30.29 6.72
N ARG A 552 35.79 30.40 7.44
CA ARG A 552 35.67 31.30 8.61
C ARG A 552 36.55 30.85 9.77
N LEU A 553 36.59 29.53 10.07
CA LEU A 553 37.50 29.01 11.10
C LEU A 553 38.96 29.27 10.75
N ARG A 554 39.40 29.00 9.52
CA ARG A 554 40.74 29.27 9.07
C ARG A 554 41.11 30.75 9.21
N LYS A 555 40.20 31.65 8.83
CA LYS A 555 40.37 33.10 8.99
C LYS A 555 40.40 33.56 10.46
N GLN A 556 39.79 32.81 11.37
CA GLN A 556 39.87 33.08 12.82
C GLN A 556 41.18 32.57 13.42
N GLU A 557 41.70 31.43 12.95
CA GLU A 557 43.00 30.89 13.37
C GLU A 557 44.16 31.71 12.85
N GLU A 558 44.09 32.24 11.62
CA GLU A 558 45.09 33.17 11.05
C GLU A 558 45.10 34.55 11.75
N LYS A 559 44.07 34.86 12.55
CA LYS A 559 43.98 36.10 13.35
C LYS A 559 44.42 35.93 14.81
N LYS A 560 44.64 34.68 15.25
CA LYS A 560 45.24 34.35 16.55
C LYS A 560 46.76 34.16 16.40
#